data_83815167550021ef3fe6fab74ef129af
#
_entry.id   83815167550021ef3fe6fab74ef129af
#
_cell.length_a   1.000
_cell.length_b   1.000
_cell.length_c   1.000
_cell.angle_alpha   90.00
_cell.angle_beta   90.00
_cell.angle_gamma   90.00
#
_symmetry.space_group_name_H-M   'P 1'
#
loop_
_entity.id
_entity.type
_entity.pdbx_description
1 polymer ?
#
loop_
_entity_poly.entity_id
_entity_poly.type
_entity_poly.pdbx_seq_one_letter_code
_entity_poly.pdbx_strand_id
1 'polypeptide(L)'
;HGGKLTLALEGRFGRGTIRSQLLGRFNAYNLLACATVLAGLGLAMDEICARLGRVPPAPGRMQWLGGGTLPTVVIDYSHTPDALDKALTAVRASVSAKLWCVFGCGGERDTGKRPQMGRIAEQHADYVIVTDDNPRNEPSEQIINQILDGMRAPGTVWVEADRAKAIDMAVAASGPQDVVLIAGKGHEPYQERDGVRSPFNDLEVAGRALALKGCTNA
;
A
#
# COMPACT_ATOMS: atom_id res chain seq x y z
N HIS A 1 -11.84 -2.32 -12.10
CA HIS A 1 -11.86 -3.76 -11.78
C HIS A 1 -10.51 -4.11 -11.19
N GLY A 2 -10.38 -4.11 -9.85
CA GLY A 2 -9.13 -4.41 -9.16
C GLY A 2 -8.51 -5.72 -9.67
N GLY A 3 -7.25 -5.66 -10.07
CA GLY A 3 -6.52 -6.76 -10.70
C GLY A 3 -6.43 -7.98 -9.79
N LYS A 4 -7.33 -8.93 -9.97
CA LYS A 4 -7.30 -10.21 -9.27
C LYS A 4 -6.17 -11.05 -9.82
N LEU A 5 -5.40 -11.67 -8.93
CA LEU A 5 -4.32 -12.57 -9.33
C LEU A 5 -4.93 -13.92 -9.77
N THR A 6 -4.58 -14.35 -11.00
CA THR A 6 -4.87 -15.71 -11.46
C THR A 6 -3.55 -16.44 -11.65
N LEU A 7 -3.38 -17.53 -10.92
CA LEU A 7 -2.15 -18.34 -10.91
C LEU A 7 -2.46 -19.75 -11.40
N ALA A 8 -1.92 -20.10 -12.57
CA ALA A 8 -1.95 -21.47 -13.08
C ALA A 8 -0.78 -22.26 -12.46
N LEU A 9 -1.09 -23.38 -11.88
CA LEU A 9 -0.14 -24.31 -11.27
C LEU A 9 -0.01 -25.57 -12.14
N GLU A 10 1.22 -26.01 -12.35
CA GLU A 10 1.52 -27.26 -12.99
C GLU A 10 2.79 -27.86 -12.37
N GLY A 11 2.76 -29.13 -12.02
CA GLY A 11 3.90 -29.80 -11.42
C GLY A 11 3.61 -31.24 -11.00
N ARG A 12 4.52 -31.84 -10.24
CA ARG A 12 4.45 -33.28 -9.79
C ARG A 12 3.19 -33.58 -8.96
N PHE A 13 2.55 -32.57 -8.38
CA PHE A 13 1.35 -32.72 -7.55
C PHE A 13 0.05 -32.53 -8.36
N GLY A 14 0.13 -32.33 -9.69
CA GLY A 14 -1.01 -32.12 -10.56
C GLY A 14 -1.08 -30.72 -11.16
N ARG A 15 -2.26 -30.37 -11.66
CA ARG A 15 -2.56 -29.06 -12.27
C ARG A 15 -3.72 -28.42 -11.55
N GLY A 16 -3.71 -27.07 -11.47
CA GLY A 16 -4.80 -26.31 -10.87
C GLY A 16 -4.71 -24.83 -11.18
N THR A 17 -5.76 -24.09 -10.83
CA THR A 17 -5.80 -22.64 -11.00
C THR A 17 -6.31 -21.97 -9.72
N ILE A 18 -5.49 -21.10 -9.13
CA ILE A 18 -5.88 -20.26 -8.01
C ILE A 18 -6.37 -18.91 -8.56
N ARG A 19 -7.60 -18.51 -8.23
CA ARG A 19 -8.13 -17.16 -8.47
C ARG A 19 -8.22 -16.43 -7.14
N SER A 20 -7.26 -15.54 -6.88
CA SER A 20 -7.07 -14.87 -5.60
C SER A 20 -7.44 -13.38 -5.67
N GLN A 21 -7.86 -12.83 -4.53
CA GLN A 21 -8.08 -11.40 -4.35
C GLN A 21 -6.77 -10.64 -4.01
N LEU A 22 -5.68 -11.37 -3.81
CA LEU A 22 -4.37 -10.78 -3.51
C LEU A 22 -3.82 -10.06 -4.73
N LEU A 23 -3.07 -8.97 -4.48
CA LEU A 23 -2.39 -8.18 -5.51
C LEU A 23 -0.88 -8.40 -5.46
N GLY A 24 -0.25 -8.21 -6.63
CA GLY A 24 1.20 -8.20 -6.76
C GLY A 24 1.83 -9.58 -6.98
N ARG A 25 2.89 -9.57 -7.77
CA ARG A 25 3.64 -10.79 -8.15
C ARG A 25 4.22 -11.53 -6.94
N PHE A 26 4.60 -10.82 -5.89
CA PHE A 26 5.11 -11.43 -4.66
C PHE A 26 4.07 -12.31 -3.98
N ASN A 27 2.77 -11.97 -4.07
CA ASN A 27 1.71 -12.83 -3.56
C ASN A 27 1.51 -14.09 -4.42
N ALA A 28 1.85 -14.07 -5.71
CA ALA A 28 1.90 -15.29 -6.51
C ALA A 28 2.93 -16.29 -5.96
N TYR A 29 4.13 -15.81 -5.57
CA TYR A 29 5.14 -16.65 -4.92
C TYR A 29 4.68 -17.15 -3.55
N ASN A 30 4.02 -16.31 -2.75
CA ASN A 30 3.46 -16.72 -1.45
C ASN A 30 2.42 -17.83 -1.63
N LEU A 31 1.48 -17.66 -2.58
CA LEU A 31 0.48 -18.68 -2.88
C LEU A 31 1.11 -19.97 -3.43
N LEU A 32 2.13 -19.88 -4.27
CA LEU A 32 2.86 -21.04 -4.77
C LEU A 32 3.55 -21.79 -3.65
N ALA A 33 4.21 -21.09 -2.73
CA ALA A 33 4.84 -21.70 -1.55
C ALA A 33 3.80 -22.42 -0.67
N CYS A 34 2.68 -21.78 -0.37
CA CYS A 34 1.59 -22.39 0.38
C CYS A 34 1.01 -23.62 -0.35
N ALA A 35 0.78 -23.53 -1.66
CA ALA A 35 0.28 -24.63 -2.46
C ALA A 35 1.24 -25.84 -2.42
N THR A 36 2.55 -25.59 -2.52
CA THR A 36 3.59 -26.62 -2.47
C THR A 36 3.59 -27.33 -1.11
N VAL A 37 3.51 -26.60 -0.01
CA VAL A 37 3.45 -27.16 1.34
C VAL A 37 2.18 -28.01 1.52
N LEU A 38 1.02 -27.47 1.16
CA LEU A 38 -0.26 -28.18 1.29
C LEU A 38 -0.31 -29.45 0.45
N ALA A 39 0.23 -29.41 -0.76
CA ALA A 39 0.34 -30.60 -1.62
C ALA A 39 1.32 -31.63 -1.04
N GLY A 40 2.43 -31.19 -0.43
CA GLY A 40 3.36 -32.04 0.29
C GLY A 40 2.75 -32.72 1.53
N LEU A 41 1.72 -32.09 2.14
CA LEU A 41 0.91 -32.66 3.22
C LEU A 41 -0.20 -33.58 2.73
N GLY A 42 -0.35 -33.79 1.43
CA GLY A 42 -1.29 -34.73 0.82
C GLY A 42 -2.66 -34.17 0.48
N LEU A 43 -2.86 -32.84 0.52
CA LEU A 43 -4.12 -32.25 0.07
C LEU A 43 -4.26 -32.35 -1.47
N ALA A 44 -5.49 -32.56 -1.94
CA ALA A 44 -5.80 -32.57 -3.37
C ALA A 44 -5.67 -31.18 -3.98
N MET A 45 -5.20 -31.09 -5.24
CA MET A 45 -4.95 -29.81 -5.90
C MET A 45 -6.18 -28.92 -6.00
N ASP A 46 -7.37 -29.50 -6.25
CA ASP A 46 -8.64 -28.74 -6.32
C ASP A 46 -8.98 -28.12 -4.97
N GLU A 47 -8.78 -28.84 -3.88
CA GLU A 47 -8.99 -28.33 -2.53
C GLU A 47 -8.00 -27.19 -2.20
N ILE A 48 -6.73 -27.37 -2.56
CA ILE A 48 -5.68 -26.33 -2.41
C ILE A 48 -6.10 -25.05 -3.15
N CYS A 49 -6.49 -25.17 -4.42
CA CYS A 49 -6.89 -24.04 -5.24
C CYS A 49 -8.12 -23.33 -4.66
N ALA A 50 -9.11 -24.08 -4.19
CA ALA A 50 -10.32 -23.52 -3.58
C ALA A 50 -10.02 -22.79 -2.27
N ARG A 51 -9.16 -23.35 -1.40
CA ARG A 51 -8.77 -22.74 -0.11
C ARG A 51 -7.93 -21.48 -0.34
N LEU A 52 -6.89 -21.56 -1.14
CA LEU A 52 -5.99 -20.44 -1.39
C LEU A 52 -6.66 -19.28 -2.17
N GLY A 53 -7.66 -19.58 -3.01
CA GLY A 53 -8.46 -18.58 -3.68
C GLY A 53 -9.31 -17.71 -2.73
N ARG A 54 -9.59 -18.19 -1.52
CA ARG A 54 -10.40 -17.48 -0.50
C ARG A 54 -9.54 -16.72 0.52
N VAL A 55 -8.21 -16.86 0.48
CA VAL A 55 -7.33 -16.19 1.45
C VAL A 55 -7.46 -14.68 1.28
N PRO A 56 -7.89 -13.94 2.32
CA PRO A 56 -7.92 -12.48 2.27
C PRO A 56 -6.50 -11.91 2.37
N PRO A 57 -6.29 -10.66 1.94
CA PRO A 57 -5.05 -9.96 2.24
C PRO A 57 -4.78 -9.92 3.75
N ALA A 58 -3.53 -10.09 4.15
CA ALA A 58 -3.17 -9.84 5.54
C ALA A 58 -3.43 -8.35 5.88
N PRO A 59 -3.86 -8.03 7.11
CA PRO A 59 -4.10 -6.64 7.50
C PRO A 59 -2.90 -5.74 7.18
N GLY A 60 -3.13 -4.61 6.53
CA GLY A 60 -2.09 -3.66 6.14
C GLY A 60 -1.09 -4.17 5.10
N ARG A 61 -1.41 -5.23 4.35
CA ARG A 61 -0.58 -5.77 3.27
C ARG A 61 -1.38 -5.78 1.97
N MET A 62 -1.15 -4.79 1.11
CA MET A 62 -1.91 -4.60 -0.13
C MET A 62 -3.43 -4.74 0.12
N GLN A 63 -3.87 -4.25 1.26
CA GLN A 63 -5.29 -4.25 1.64
C GLN A 63 -5.97 -3.07 0.96
N TRP A 64 -7.08 -3.32 0.30
CA TRP A 64 -7.77 -2.31 -0.49
C TRP A 64 -9.20 -2.08 -0.04
N LEU A 65 -9.69 -0.87 -0.28
CA LEU A 65 -11.07 -0.43 -0.01
C LEU A 65 -11.49 0.61 -1.05
N GLY A 66 -12.79 0.89 -1.13
CA GLY A 66 -13.34 1.80 -2.15
C GLY A 66 -13.57 1.12 -3.49
N GLY A 67 -13.41 1.88 -4.58
CA GLY A 67 -13.71 1.46 -5.94
C GLY A 67 -15.15 1.78 -6.38
N GLY A 68 -15.49 1.43 -7.62
CA GLY A 68 -16.79 1.77 -8.22
C GLY A 68 -16.86 3.25 -8.57
N THR A 69 -17.70 4.01 -7.89
CA THR A 69 -17.83 5.47 -8.04
C THR A 69 -16.83 6.27 -7.20
N LEU A 70 -16.06 5.59 -6.37
CA LEU A 70 -15.03 6.15 -5.51
C LEU A 70 -13.63 5.70 -5.94
N PRO A 71 -12.56 6.42 -5.60
CA PRO A 71 -11.20 5.94 -5.82
C PRO A 71 -10.96 4.64 -5.05
N THR A 72 -10.01 3.85 -5.54
CA THR A 72 -9.51 2.70 -4.81
C THR A 72 -8.37 3.14 -3.88
N VAL A 73 -8.45 2.80 -2.60
CA VAL A 73 -7.36 3.02 -1.65
C VAL A 73 -6.69 1.69 -1.33
N VAL A 74 -5.36 1.67 -1.34
CA VAL A 74 -4.53 0.51 -1.00
C VAL A 74 -3.68 0.85 0.22
N ILE A 75 -3.78 0.05 1.28
CA ILE A 75 -2.96 0.18 2.49
C ILE A 75 -1.85 -0.86 2.45
N ASP A 76 -0.60 -0.43 2.61
CA ASP A 76 0.55 -1.33 2.62
C ASP A 76 1.61 -0.96 3.66
N TYR A 77 2.31 -1.96 4.18
CA TYR A 77 3.39 -1.81 5.17
C TYR A 77 4.74 -1.47 4.53
N SER A 78 4.79 -0.98 3.30
CA SER A 78 6.01 -0.65 2.57
C SER A 78 6.72 0.54 3.20
N HIS A 79 7.72 0.27 4.04
CA HIS A 79 8.50 1.25 4.78
C HIS A 79 10.01 1.20 4.45
N THR A 80 10.37 0.50 3.37
CA THR A 80 11.73 0.43 2.82
C THR A 80 11.70 0.74 1.33
N PRO A 81 12.83 1.18 0.72
CA PRO A 81 12.91 1.48 -0.71
C PRO A 81 12.41 0.32 -1.59
N ASP A 82 12.95 -0.87 -1.40
CA ASP A 82 12.57 -2.08 -2.17
C ASP A 82 11.09 -2.44 -2.01
N ALA A 83 10.54 -2.33 -0.80
CA ALA A 83 9.13 -2.63 -0.56
C ALA A 83 8.22 -1.59 -1.23
N LEU A 84 8.57 -0.29 -1.17
CA LEU A 84 7.79 0.77 -1.79
C LEU A 84 7.82 0.65 -3.32
N ASP A 85 8.97 0.35 -3.91
CA ASP A 85 9.11 0.10 -5.35
C ASP A 85 8.21 -1.04 -5.81
N LYS A 86 8.26 -2.17 -5.12
CA LYS A 86 7.41 -3.34 -5.41
C LYS A 86 5.93 -3.06 -5.24
N ALA A 87 5.54 -2.32 -4.20
CA ALA A 87 4.15 -1.97 -3.96
C ALA A 87 3.61 -1.04 -5.06
N LEU A 88 4.34 0.03 -5.39
CA LEU A 88 3.97 0.97 -6.45
C LEU A 88 3.91 0.27 -7.82
N THR A 89 4.90 -0.56 -8.15
CA THR A 89 4.92 -1.35 -9.40
C THR A 89 3.70 -2.29 -9.47
N ALA A 90 3.38 -2.98 -8.38
CA ALA A 90 2.26 -3.90 -8.34
C ALA A 90 0.91 -3.18 -8.50
N VAL A 91 0.75 -2.02 -7.85
CA VAL A 91 -0.45 -1.19 -7.98
C VAL A 91 -0.53 -0.62 -9.40
N ARG A 92 0.56 -0.04 -9.92
CA ARG A 92 0.61 0.55 -11.27
C ARG A 92 0.19 -0.45 -12.35
N ALA A 93 0.58 -1.71 -12.26
CA ALA A 93 0.18 -2.76 -13.20
C ALA A 93 -1.35 -3.00 -13.26
N SER A 94 -2.09 -2.55 -12.25
CA SER A 94 -3.55 -2.72 -12.13
C SER A 94 -4.33 -1.42 -12.36
N VAL A 95 -3.63 -0.31 -12.67
CA VAL A 95 -4.22 1.04 -12.76
C VAL A 95 -4.02 1.62 -14.14
N SER A 96 -5.11 2.01 -14.79
CA SER A 96 -5.10 2.73 -16.07
C SER A 96 -5.22 4.26 -15.92
N ALA A 97 -5.59 4.74 -14.73
CA ALA A 97 -5.73 6.16 -14.40
C ALA A 97 -4.56 6.66 -13.52
N LYS A 98 -4.79 7.59 -12.62
CA LYS A 98 -3.74 8.19 -11.80
C LYS A 98 -3.42 7.34 -10.57
N LEU A 99 -2.14 7.28 -10.23
CA LEU A 99 -1.64 6.66 -9.00
C LEU A 99 -1.13 7.75 -8.05
N TRP A 100 -1.74 7.80 -6.89
CA TRP A 100 -1.34 8.64 -5.77
C TRP A 100 -0.50 7.82 -4.80
N CYS A 101 0.56 8.41 -4.23
CA CYS A 101 1.37 7.79 -3.19
C CYS A 101 1.41 8.70 -1.96
N VAL A 102 0.87 8.21 -0.84
CA VAL A 102 0.94 8.89 0.47
C VAL A 102 1.88 8.08 1.35
N PHE A 103 3.01 8.68 1.76
CA PHE A 103 3.99 7.97 2.57
C PHE A 103 4.83 8.93 3.42
N GLY A 104 5.50 8.36 4.41
CA GLY A 104 6.51 9.02 5.23
C GLY A 104 7.59 8.05 5.66
N CYS A 105 8.53 8.55 6.44
CA CYS A 105 9.58 7.74 7.05
C CYS A 105 9.60 7.89 8.57
N GLY A 106 9.98 6.81 9.26
CA GLY A 106 10.13 6.86 10.71
C GLY A 106 11.36 7.67 11.14
N GLY A 107 11.19 8.43 12.23
CA GLY A 107 12.29 9.04 12.96
C GLY A 107 13.10 8.00 13.72
N GLU A 108 14.35 8.34 14.11
CA GLU A 108 15.29 7.46 14.83
C GLU A 108 15.49 6.11 14.13
N ARG A 109 15.49 6.13 12.80
CA ARG A 109 15.70 4.99 11.92
C ARG A 109 16.70 5.37 10.83
N ASP A 110 16.99 4.41 9.95
CA ASP A 110 17.87 4.60 8.81
C ASP A 110 17.47 5.84 7.99
N THR A 111 18.29 6.89 8.03
CA THR A 111 18.09 8.14 7.30
C THR A 111 18.43 7.99 5.82
N GLY A 112 19.33 7.07 5.47
CA GLY A 112 19.78 6.83 4.08
C GLY A 112 18.66 6.33 3.16
N LYS A 113 17.62 5.70 3.73
CA LYS A 113 16.47 5.27 2.93
C LYS A 113 15.52 6.41 2.53
N ARG A 114 15.52 7.56 3.26
CA ARG A 114 14.59 8.67 3.06
C ARG A 114 14.64 9.23 1.65
N PRO A 115 15.80 9.68 1.13
CA PRO A 115 15.90 10.16 -0.25
C PRO A 115 15.65 9.07 -1.30
N GLN A 116 15.98 7.80 -1.00
CA GLN A 116 15.70 6.71 -1.90
C GLN A 116 14.18 6.48 -2.07
N MET A 117 13.42 6.52 -0.97
CA MET A 117 11.97 6.39 -1.00
C MET A 117 11.30 7.57 -1.71
N GLY A 118 11.81 8.80 -1.51
CA GLY A 118 11.37 9.98 -2.24
C GLY A 118 11.50 9.80 -3.76
N ARG A 119 12.68 9.39 -4.20
CA ARG A 119 12.95 9.12 -5.63
C ARG A 119 12.03 8.04 -6.20
N ILE A 120 11.83 6.95 -5.48
CA ILE A 120 10.96 5.85 -5.92
C ILE A 120 9.51 6.31 -6.04
N ALA A 121 9.00 7.03 -5.05
CA ALA A 121 7.65 7.56 -5.10
C ALA A 121 7.44 8.48 -6.32
N GLU A 122 8.36 9.42 -6.57
CA GLU A 122 8.33 10.31 -7.73
C GLU A 122 8.39 9.55 -9.07
N GLN A 123 9.14 8.46 -9.15
CA GLN A 123 9.29 7.67 -10.38
C GLN A 123 8.03 6.89 -10.76
N HIS A 124 7.26 6.43 -9.79
CA HIS A 124 6.16 5.49 -10.02
C HIS A 124 4.77 6.12 -9.88
N ALA A 125 4.61 7.15 -9.05
CA ALA A 125 3.32 7.79 -8.80
C ALA A 125 3.14 9.04 -9.68
N ASP A 126 1.89 9.32 -10.06
CA ASP A 126 1.53 10.58 -10.74
C ASP A 126 1.45 11.74 -9.75
N TYR A 127 1.06 11.45 -8.51
CA TYR A 127 0.98 12.42 -7.42
C TYR A 127 1.58 11.82 -6.14
N VAL A 128 2.36 12.62 -5.44
CA VAL A 128 2.99 12.22 -4.18
C VAL A 128 2.60 13.19 -3.08
N ILE A 129 2.23 12.64 -1.94
CA ILE A 129 2.05 13.40 -0.69
C ILE A 129 3.03 12.82 0.34
N VAL A 130 3.97 13.65 0.77
CA VAL A 130 4.91 13.31 1.83
C VAL A 130 4.32 13.74 3.17
N THR A 131 4.30 12.82 4.13
CA THR A 131 3.67 13.00 5.43
C THR A 131 4.48 12.33 6.55
N ASP A 132 4.05 12.46 7.80
CA ASP A 132 4.64 11.71 8.91
C ASP A 132 4.23 10.22 8.87
N ASP A 133 5.20 9.39 9.22
CA ASP A 133 4.97 8.00 9.67
C ASP A 133 4.92 7.98 11.21
N ASN A 134 6.01 7.64 11.87
CA ASN A 134 6.27 7.78 13.31
C ASN A 134 7.48 8.71 13.47
N PRO A 135 7.33 10.03 13.60
CA PRO A 135 8.47 10.94 13.72
C PRO A 135 9.30 10.71 14.98
N ARG A 136 8.72 10.10 16.02
CA ARG A 136 9.35 9.90 17.32
C ARG A 136 9.88 11.20 17.90
N ASN A 137 11.18 11.27 18.21
CA ASN A 137 11.80 12.48 18.76
C ASN A 137 12.49 13.34 17.68
N GLU A 138 12.38 12.97 16.39
CA GLU A 138 12.91 13.80 15.29
C GLU A 138 11.87 14.82 14.83
N PRO A 139 12.25 16.08 14.49
CA PRO A 139 11.34 17.03 13.86
C PRO A 139 10.80 16.50 12.53
N SER A 140 9.49 16.54 12.36
CA SER A 140 8.80 16.12 11.12
C SER A 140 9.37 16.79 9.87
N GLU A 141 9.65 18.08 9.96
CA GLU A 141 10.22 18.89 8.86
C GLU A 141 11.58 18.32 8.40
N GLN A 142 12.45 17.89 9.33
CA GLN A 142 13.73 17.31 9.00
C GLN A 142 13.56 16.00 8.23
N ILE A 143 12.63 15.13 8.65
CA ILE A 143 12.36 13.86 7.98
C ILE A 143 11.82 14.11 6.57
N ILE A 144 10.85 15.02 6.46
CA ILE A 144 10.22 15.38 5.18
C ILE A 144 11.26 15.96 4.22
N ASN A 145 12.10 16.91 4.67
CA ASN A 145 13.14 17.50 3.84
C ASN A 145 14.13 16.44 3.31
N GLN A 146 14.53 15.48 4.13
CA GLN A 146 15.42 14.39 3.69
C GLN A 146 14.74 13.44 2.68
N ILE A 147 13.42 13.30 2.72
CA ILE A 147 12.69 12.58 1.66
C ILE A 147 12.70 13.38 0.36
N LEU A 148 12.42 14.69 0.44
CA LEU A 148 12.39 15.60 -0.72
C LEU A 148 13.76 15.74 -1.38
N ASP A 149 14.86 15.68 -0.63
CA ASP A 149 16.25 15.71 -1.16
C ASP A 149 16.52 14.60 -2.20
N GLY A 150 15.75 13.53 -2.19
CA GLY A 150 15.85 12.44 -3.16
C GLY A 150 15.10 12.68 -4.46
N MET A 151 14.23 13.67 -4.52
CA MET A 151 13.35 13.97 -5.65
C MET A 151 14.00 14.96 -6.63
N ARG A 152 13.60 14.87 -7.90
CA ARG A 152 14.06 15.78 -8.96
C ARG A 152 13.23 17.06 -9.02
N ALA A 153 11.94 16.97 -8.72
CA ALA A 153 10.99 18.06 -8.76
C ALA A 153 10.21 18.20 -7.44
N PRO A 154 10.89 18.45 -6.30
CA PRO A 154 10.26 18.49 -4.99
C PRO A 154 9.14 19.55 -4.88
N GLY A 155 9.20 20.62 -5.68
CA GLY A 155 8.17 21.66 -5.71
C GLY A 155 6.82 21.23 -6.28
N THR A 156 6.72 20.05 -6.89
CA THR A 156 5.45 19.48 -7.37
C THR A 156 4.82 18.48 -6.40
N VAL A 157 5.52 18.18 -5.31
CA VAL A 157 5.10 17.23 -4.28
C VAL A 157 4.28 17.94 -3.22
N TRP A 158 3.19 17.34 -2.81
CA TRP A 158 2.41 17.86 -1.70
C TRP A 158 3.05 17.42 -0.38
N VAL A 159 3.07 18.34 0.58
CA VAL A 159 3.61 18.08 1.92
C VAL A 159 2.51 18.41 2.94
N GLU A 160 2.17 17.44 3.76
CA GLU A 160 1.27 17.58 4.89
C GLU A 160 1.74 16.66 6.02
N ALA A 161 2.26 17.25 7.09
CA ALA A 161 2.80 16.49 8.22
C ALA A 161 1.72 15.70 8.98
N ASP A 162 0.50 16.21 9.07
CA ASP A 162 -0.63 15.48 9.63
C ASP A 162 -1.06 14.37 8.67
N ARG A 163 -0.76 13.12 9.06
CA ARG A 163 -1.04 11.95 8.21
C ARG A 163 -2.52 11.77 7.91
N ALA A 164 -3.41 12.08 8.86
CA ALA A 164 -4.84 11.98 8.61
C ALA A 164 -5.27 12.96 7.52
N LYS A 165 -4.82 14.22 7.61
CA LYS A 165 -5.08 15.23 6.58
C LYS A 165 -4.47 14.86 5.24
N ALA A 166 -3.25 14.33 5.21
CA ALA A 166 -2.60 13.87 3.99
C ALA A 166 -3.44 12.80 3.27
N ILE A 167 -3.98 11.84 4.01
CA ILE A 167 -4.88 10.81 3.49
C ILE A 167 -6.19 11.44 2.97
N ASP A 168 -6.81 12.33 3.75
CA ASP A 168 -8.03 13.03 3.36
C ASP A 168 -7.82 13.83 2.07
N MET A 169 -6.70 14.57 1.95
CA MET A 169 -6.33 15.30 0.74
C MET A 169 -6.19 14.41 -0.47
N ALA A 170 -5.48 13.28 -0.34
CA ALA A 170 -5.30 12.33 -1.45
C ALA A 170 -6.63 11.76 -1.92
N VAL A 171 -7.48 11.30 -0.99
CA VAL A 171 -8.79 10.73 -1.31
C VAL A 171 -9.72 11.80 -1.90
N ALA A 172 -9.73 13.02 -1.34
CA ALA A 172 -10.55 14.11 -1.86
C ALA A 172 -10.19 14.50 -3.29
N ALA A 173 -8.89 14.57 -3.62
CA ALA A 173 -8.40 14.98 -4.92
C ALA A 173 -8.45 13.88 -6.00
N SER A 174 -8.45 12.60 -5.61
CA SER A 174 -8.44 11.47 -6.54
C SER A 174 -9.81 11.22 -7.19
N GLY A 175 -9.83 10.84 -8.47
CA GLY A 175 -11.05 10.46 -9.20
C GLY A 175 -11.48 9.00 -8.99
N PRO A 176 -12.67 8.61 -9.49
CA PRO A 176 -13.20 7.25 -9.28
C PRO A 176 -12.33 6.11 -9.85
N GLN A 177 -11.52 6.39 -10.87
CA GLN A 177 -10.65 5.40 -11.50
C GLN A 177 -9.22 5.44 -10.95
N ASP A 178 -8.92 6.43 -10.08
CA ASP A 178 -7.60 6.59 -9.48
C ASP A 178 -7.37 5.60 -8.36
N VAL A 179 -6.09 5.37 -8.07
CA VAL A 179 -5.67 4.58 -6.92
C VAL A 179 -4.79 5.41 -6.01
N VAL A 180 -5.06 5.33 -4.71
CA VAL A 180 -4.28 5.95 -3.65
C VAL A 180 -3.56 4.85 -2.87
N LEU A 181 -2.24 4.75 -3.02
CA LEU A 181 -1.41 3.90 -2.17
C LEU A 181 -1.02 4.68 -0.91
N ILE A 182 -1.41 4.18 0.26
CA ILE A 182 -0.97 4.66 1.57
C ILE A 182 0.06 3.68 2.10
N ALA A 183 1.32 4.10 2.17
CA ALA A 183 2.45 3.25 2.48
C ALA A 183 3.13 3.63 3.81
N GLY A 184 3.72 2.62 4.46
CA GLY A 184 4.55 2.77 5.66
C GLY A 184 4.00 2.02 6.86
N LYS A 185 2.84 2.43 7.39
CA LYS A 185 2.27 1.92 8.65
C LYS A 185 1.54 0.58 8.51
N GLY A 186 0.88 0.35 7.37
CA GLY A 186 0.10 -0.86 7.16
C GLY A 186 -0.95 -1.09 8.26
N HIS A 187 -0.71 -2.07 9.13
CA HIS A 187 -1.61 -2.44 10.23
C HIS A 187 -1.26 -1.82 11.57
N GLU A 188 -0.27 -0.92 11.64
CA GLU A 188 0.10 -0.26 12.91
C GLU A 188 -1.08 0.54 13.49
N PRO A 189 -1.46 0.30 14.77
CA PRO A 189 -2.65 0.94 15.37
C PRO A 189 -2.31 2.25 16.10
N TYR A 190 -1.13 2.84 15.89
CA TYR A 190 -0.71 4.06 16.58
C TYR A 190 0.22 4.91 15.70
N GLN A 191 0.35 6.18 16.05
CA GLN A 191 1.43 7.06 15.63
C GLN A 191 2.23 7.51 16.86
N GLU A 192 3.57 7.52 16.74
CA GLU A 192 4.49 7.89 17.83
C GLU A 192 5.16 9.23 17.50
N ARG A 193 4.97 10.22 18.41
CA ARG A 193 5.56 11.56 18.35
C ARG A 193 5.96 11.98 19.75
N ASP A 194 7.18 12.49 19.92
CA ASP A 194 7.73 12.99 21.22
C ASP A 194 7.55 11.98 22.35
N GLY A 195 7.82 10.70 22.07
CA GLY A 195 7.67 9.61 23.03
C GLY A 195 6.22 9.22 23.36
N VAL A 196 5.22 9.90 22.77
CA VAL A 196 3.81 9.62 22.99
C VAL A 196 3.24 8.81 21.83
N ARG A 197 2.56 7.70 22.14
CA ARG A 197 1.80 6.90 21.19
C ARG A 197 0.33 7.28 21.24
N SER A 198 -0.16 7.82 20.14
CA SER A 198 -1.58 8.14 19.94
C SER A 198 -2.24 7.10 19.05
N PRO A 199 -3.49 6.68 19.30
CA PRO A 199 -4.21 5.79 18.41
C PRO A 199 -4.28 6.35 16.99
N PHE A 200 -3.92 5.55 16.01
CA PHE A 200 -3.96 5.92 14.59
C PHE A 200 -4.00 4.68 13.73
N ASN A 201 -4.85 4.65 12.72
CA ASN A 201 -4.96 3.54 11.79
C ASN A 201 -5.26 4.04 10.38
N ASP A 202 -4.38 3.75 9.42
CA ASP A 202 -4.52 4.17 8.02
C ASP A 202 -5.85 3.69 7.40
N LEU A 203 -6.28 2.47 7.71
CA LEU A 203 -7.50 1.88 7.16
C LEU A 203 -8.76 2.63 7.64
N GLU A 204 -8.81 2.98 8.92
CA GLU A 204 -9.93 3.72 9.51
C GLU A 204 -10.00 5.14 8.95
N VAL A 205 -8.86 5.82 8.83
CA VAL A 205 -8.79 7.17 8.26
C VAL A 205 -9.24 7.15 6.80
N ALA A 206 -8.70 6.24 6.00
CA ALA A 206 -9.08 6.10 4.59
C ALA A 206 -10.56 5.73 4.41
N GLY A 207 -11.10 4.87 5.27
CA GLY A 207 -12.53 4.52 5.27
C GLY A 207 -13.43 5.74 5.53
N ARG A 208 -13.07 6.60 6.49
CA ARG A 208 -13.77 7.87 6.74
C ARG A 208 -13.68 8.81 5.54
N ALA A 209 -12.49 8.99 4.98
CA ALA A 209 -12.27 9.86 3.83
C ALA A 209 -13.13 9.43 2.62
N LEU A 210 -13.19 8.13 2.34
CA LEU A 210 -14.04 7.58 1.29
C LEU A 210 -15.52 7.78 1.56
N ALA A 211 -15.98 7.59 2.80
CA ALA A 211 -17.37 7.81 3.18
C ALA A 211 -17.79 9.27 2.98
N LEU A 212 -16.96 10.24 3.42
CA LEU A 212 -17.19 11.66 3.22
C LEU A 212 -17.27 12.01 1.72
N LYS A 213 -16.34 11.49 0.91
CA LYS A 213 -16.35 11.70 -0.55
C LYS A 213 -17.60 11.10 -1.20
N GLY A 214 -18.06 9.95 -0.76
CA GLY A 214 -19.31 9.33 -1.24
C GLY A 214 -20.54 10.18 -0.97
N CYS A 215 -20.62 10.82 0.21
CA CYS A 215 -21.70 11.73 0.56
C CYS A 215 -21.69 13.04 -0.25
N THR A 216 -20.52 13.48 -0.71
CA THR A 216 -20.38 14.74 -1.48
C THR A 216 -20.73 14.56 -2.96
N ASN A 217 -20.68 13.32 -3.45
CA ASN A 217 -20.95 12.97 -4.86
C ASN A 217 -22.36 12.38 -5.08
N ALA A 218 -23.17 12.26 -4.03
CA ALA A 218 -24.56 11.79 -4.09
C ALA A 218 -25.54 12.97 -4.12
#